data_88ce2cd38d8f8c89db8cd93031954691
#
_entry.id   88ce2cd38d8f8c89db8cd93031954691
#
_cell.length_a   1.000
_cell.length_b   1.000
_cell.length_c   1.000
_cell.angle_alpha   90.00
_cell.angle_beta   90.00
_cell.angle_gamma   90.00
#
_symmetry.space_group_name_H-M   'P 1'
#
loop_
_entity.id
_entity.type
_entity.pdbx_description
1 polymer ?
#
loop_
_entity_poly.entity_id
_entity_poly.type
_entity_poly.pdbx_seq_one_letter_code
_entity_poly.pdbx_strand_id
1 'polypeptide(L)'
;MKIVIINSGSSSIKYQLIEMPEQKVICSGMIDRIGLETSNFSYVTKADKVEEILPIANHKIGLNKIAQLLMDDEKGVIKSTSEIKAVGHRVVHGGSTFSNTALITPEVKEEIKNLCDIALLHNLVHLQGIIVAEEIFAEAKQIAVFDTAFHQTMPEIAYKYAIPSHFLKENKIRAYGFHGTSHKYVSEKAIAYLKEADKPHENIITVHLGNGCSITAVKNGKCIDTSMGFTPISGLIMGTRSGDIDSSVLFYMMKALDYTVDEVSTLLQKQSGMLGLTGYSDLRDIESNAEEGNKDCQLALAMNAYRSEERRVGKECQR
;
A
#
# COMPACT_ATOMS: atom_id res chain seq x y z
N MET A 1 -26.08 2.17 -3.67
CA MET A 1 -25.45 2.79 -2.47
C MET A 1 -24.12 3.40 -2.90
N LYS A 2 -23.90 4.70 -2.65
CA LYS A 2 -22.63 5.36 -3.03
C LYS A 2 -21.60 5.27 -1.91
N ILE A 3 -20.38 4.90 -2.25
CA ILE A 3 -19.25 4.74 -1.33
C ILE A 3 -18.05 5.50 -1.90
N VAL A 4 -17.40 6.31 -1.06
CA VAL A 4 -16.10 6.94 -1.39
C VAL A 4 -14.99 6.06 -0.87
N ILE A 5 -13.98 5.79 -1.70
CA ILE A 5 -12.73 5.12 -1.30
C ILE A 5 -11.62 6.15 -1.31
N ILE A 6 -10.86 6.22 -0.22
CA ILE A 6 -9.75 7.16 -0.05
C ILE A 6 -8.47 6.37 0.28
N ASN A 7 -7.41 6.67 -0.45
CA ASN A 7 -6.06 6.22 -0.17
C ASN A 7 -5.15 7.45 -0.04
N SER A 8 -4.88 7.85 1.20
CA SER A 8 -4.03 8.99 1.53
C SER A 8 -2.58 8.54 1.66
N GLY A 9 -1.73 8.94 0.73
CA GLY A 9 -0.27 8.81 0.86
C GLY A 9 0.35 10.04 1.52
N SER A 10 1.66 10.03 1.77
CA SER A 10 2.38 11.15 2.41
C SER A 10 2.26 12.48 1.65
N SER A 11 2.24 12.43 0.32
CA SER A 11 2.13 13.59 -0.57
C SER A 11 1.04 13.42 -1.63
N SER A 12 0.11 12.47 -1.44
CA SER A 12 -0.91 12.21 -2.45
C SER A 12 -2.21 11.71 -1.85
N ILE A 13 -3.31 11.91 -2.56
CA ILE A 13 -4.62 11.30 -2.28
C ILE A 13 -5.12 10.68 -3.58
N LYS A 14 -5.43 9.38 -3.54
CA LYS A 14 -6.18 8.69 -4.61
C LYS A 14 -7.58 8.42 -4.11
N TYR A 15 -8.58 8.66 -4.96
CA TYR A 15 -9.98 8.48 -4.55
C TYR A 15 -10.83 7.91 -5.68
N GLN A 16 -11.89 7.23 -5.28
CA GLN A 16 -12.96 6.78 -6.18
C GLN A 16 -14.32 6.90 -5.50
N LEU A 17 -15.34 7.27 -6.26
CA LEU A 17 -16.74 7.14 -5.87
C LEU A 17 -17.32 5.93 -6.63
N ILE A 18 -17.86 4.99 -5.87
CA ILE A 18 -18.35 3.71 -6.39
C ILE A 18 -19.82 3.54 -6.02
N GLU A 19 -20.61 3.07 -6.97
CA GLU A 19 -21.99 2.65 -6.75
C GLU A 19 -22.07 1.16 -6.52
N MET A 20 -22.65 0.77 -5.39
CA MET A 20 -22.83 -0.61 -4.96
C MET A 20 -24.31 -1.02 -5.03
N PRO A 21 -24.67 -2.26 -5.33
CA PRO A 21 -23.78 -3.45 -5.44
C PRO A 21 -23.10 -3.64 -6.81
N GLU A 22 -23.40 -2.85 -7.82
CA GLU A 22 -22.96 -3.01 -9.22
C GLU A 22 -21.45 -2.79 -9.38
N GLN A 23 -20.76 -2.31 -8.35
CA GLN A 23 -19.33 -1.98 -8.34
C GLN A 23 -18.94 -1.00 -9.46
N LYS A 24 -19.88 -0.10 -9.81
CA LYS A 24 -19.69 0.86 -10.89
C LYS A 24 -18.90 2.07 -10.37
N VAL A 25 -17.76 2.34 -10.96
CA VAL A 25 -17.02 3.58 -10.69
C VAL A 25 -17.77 4.75 -11.32
N ILE A 26 -18.20 5.70 -10.50
CA ILE A 26 -18.91 6.92 -10.91
C ILE A 26 -17.87 8.00 -11.25
N CYS A 27 -16.89 8.19 -10.37
CA CYS A 27 -15.73 9.04 -10.64
C CYS A 27 -14.48 8.49 -9.96
N SER A 28 -13.33 8.95 -10.42
CA SER A 28 -12.03 8.68 -9.81
C SER A 28 -11.12 9.88 -9.97
N GLY A 29 -10.05 9.95 -9.19
CA GLY A 29 -9.05 10.97 -9.34
C GLY A 29 -7.88 10.82 -8.38
N MET A 30 -6.97 11.76 -8.52
CA MET A 30 -5.76 11.81 -7.72
C MET A 30 -5.35 13.25 -7.46
N ILE A 31 -4.81 13.48 -6.30
CA ILE A 31 -3.98 14.64 -6.00
C ILE A 31 -2.58 14.13 -5.76
N ASP A 32 -1.60 14.72 -6.38
CA ASP A 32 -0.19 14.39 -6.19
C ASP A 32 0.63 15.63 -5.86
N ARG A 33 1.77 15.46 -5.19
CA ARG A 33 2.66 16.54 -4.75
C ARG A 33 2.01 17.51 -3.74
N ILE A 34 1.16 16.99 -2.85
CA ILE A 34 0.57 17.77 -1.75
C ILE A 34 1.70 18.31 -0.85
N GLY A 35 1.60 19.60 -0.48
CA GLY A 35 2.59 20.29 0.35
C GLY A 35 3.74 20.91 -0.42
N LEU A 36 3.82 20.76 -1.74
CA LEU A 36 4.76 21.45 -2.61
C LEU A 36 4.12 22.71 -3.21
N GLU A 37 4.94 23.54 -3.86
CA GLU A 37 4.48 24.78 -4.51
C GLU A 37 3.36 24.52 -5.55
N THR A 38 3.44 23.37 -6.23
CA THR A 38 2.44 22.93 -7.20
C THR A 38 2.05 21.48 -6.95
N SER A 39 0.74 21.22 -6.94
CA SER A 39 0.16 19.89 -6.89
C SER A 39 -0.56 19.59 -8.21
N ASN A 40 -0.53 18.34 -8.65
CA ASN A 40 -1.34 17.88 -9.78
C ASN A 40 -2.67 17.33 -9.23
N PHE A 41 -3.77 17.90 -9.69
CA PHE A 41 -5.13 17.46 -9.36
C PHE A 41 -5.78 16.83 -10.57
N SER A 42 -6.41 15.69 -10.41
CA SER A 42 -7.23 15.07 -11.45
C SER A 42 -8.57 14.59 -10.90
N TYR A 43 -9.60 14.74 -11.72
CA TYR A 43 -10.97 14.26 -11.49
C TYR A 43 -11.51 13.74 -12.82
N VAL A 44 -11.98 12.51 -12.84
CA VAL A 44 -12.45 11.84 -14.04
C VAL A 44 -13.81 11.20 -13.76
N THR A 45 -14.77 11.52 -14.61
CA THR A 45 -16.08 10.87 -14.68
C THR A 45 -16.23 10.19 -16.04
N LYS A 46 -17.38 9.61 -16.30
CA LYS A 46 -17.69 9.09 -17.65
C LYS A 46 -17.82 10.22 -18.69
N ALA A 47 -18.26 11.39 -18.27
CA ALA A 47 -18.53 12.53 -19.16
C ALA A 47 -17.39 13.53 -19.21
N ASP A 48 -16.69 13.75 -18.08
CA ASP A 48 -15.76 14.84 -17.89
C ASP A 48 -14.42 14.40 -17.34
N LYS A 49 -13.38 15.15 -17.71
CA LYS A 49 -12.04 15.05 -17.16
C LYS A 49 -11.56 16.46 -16.78
N VAL A 50 -11.19 16.63 -15.52
CA VAL A 50 -10.57 17.85 -15.00
C VAL A 50 -9.14 17.56 -14.61
N GLU A 51 -8.19 18.33 -15.12
CA GLU A 51 -6.78 18.29 -14.72
C GLU A 51 -6.35 19.71 -14.40
N GLU A 52 -5.80 19.93 -13.23
CA GLU A 52 -5.38 21.23 -12.76
C GLU A 52 -4.03 21.15 -12.07
N ILE A 53 -3.22 22.18 -12.23
CA ILE A 53 -1.98 22.39 -11.47
C ILE A 53 -2.23 23.58 -10.55
N LEU A 54 -2.22 23.33 -9.24
CA LEU A 54 -2.55 24.34 -8.23
C LEU A 54 -1.87 24.03 -6.90
N PRO A 55 -1.66 25.03 -6.02
CA PRO A 55 -1.11 24.77 -4.71
C PRO A 55 -2.14 24.07 -3.79
N ILE A 56 -1.80 22.88 -3.28
CA ILE A 56 -2.56 22.17 -2.27
C ILE A 56 -1.63 21.93 -1.07
N ALA A 57 -1.75 22.78 -0.06
CA ALA A 57 -0.81 22.82 1.05
C ALA A 57 -0.88 21.58 1.96
N ASN A 58 -2.04 20.92 2.06
CA ASN A 58 -2.23 19.74 2.91
C ASN A 58 -3.43 18.89 2.47
N HIS A 59 -3.57 17.72 3.09
CA HIS A 59 -4.63 16.76 2.81
C HIS A 59 -6.05 17.31 3.06
N LYS A 60 -6.21 18.19 4.06
CA LYS A 60 -7.53 18.81 4.35
C LYS A 60 -8.00 19.66 3.18
N ILE A 61 -7.14 20.49 2.62
CA ILE A 61 -7.46 21.30 1.42
C ILE A 61 -7.77 20.39 0.24
N GLY A 62 -6.99 19.32 0.05
CA GLY A 62 -7.20 18.36 -1.03
C GLY A 62 -8.54 17.64 -0.94
N LEU A 63 -8.90 17.10 0.23
CA LEU A 63 -10.19 16.42 0.43
C LEU A 63 -11.37 17.35 0.30
N ASN A 64 -11.28 18.59 0.78
CA ASN A 64 -12.32 19.59 0.57
C ASN A 64 -12.52 19.91 -0.92
N LYS A 65 -11.43 20.06 -1.69
CA LYS A 65 -11.54 20.27 -3.15
C LYS A 65 -12.22 19.09 -3.85
N ILE A 66 -11.88 17.86 -3.45
CA ILE A 66 -12.57 16.65 -3.96
C ILE A 66 -14.07 16.73 -3.67
N ALA A 67 -14.44 17.03 -2.42
CA ALA A 67 -15.86 17.12 -2.03
C ALA A 67 -16.61 18.24 -2.77
N GLN A 68 -15.99 19.40 -2.96
CA GLN A 68 -16.55 20.49 -3.76
C GLN A 68 -16.81 20.04 -5.20
N LEU A 69 -15.86 19.36 -5.82
CA LEU A 69 -16.02 18.92 -7.20
C LEU A 69 -17.05 17.79 -7.37
N LEU A 70 -17.15 16.91 -6.35
CA LEU A 70 -18.21 15.89 -6.33
C LEU A 70 -19.62 16.50 -6.35
N MET A 71 -19.79 17.71 -5.79
CA MET A 71 -21.05 18.45 -5.66
C MET A 71 -21.17 19.65 -6.62
N ASP A 72 -20.24 19.82 -7.54
CA ASP A 72 -20.24 20.90 -8.52
C ASP A 72 -21.52 20.87 -9.38
N ASP A 73 -22.09 22.02 -9.71
CA ASP A 73 -23.36 22.11 -10.45
C ASP A 73 -23.27 21.54 -11.87
N GLU A 74 -22.10 21.62 -12.52
CA GLU A 74 -21.89 21.20 -13.91
C GLU A 74 -21.22 19.82 -14.00
N LYS A 75 -20.20 19.57 -13.17
CA LYS A 75 -19.32 18.39 -13.24
C LYS A 75 -19.52 17.40 -12.10
N GLY A 76 -20.33 17.78 -11.11
CA GLY A 76 -20.59 16.98 -9.93
C GLY A 76 -21.39 15.71 -10.23
N VAL A 77 -21.23 14.72 -9.39
CA VAL A 77 -21.88 13.40 -9.51
C VAL A 77 -22.79 13.08 -8.32
N ILE A 78 -22.86 13.99 -7.35
CA ILE A 78 -23.77 13.96 -6.20
C ILE A 78 -24.32 15.38 -5.97
N LYS A 79 -25.50 15.46 -5.35
CA LYS A 79 -26.11 16.76 -4.97
C LYS A 79 -25.76 17.17 -3.53
N SER A 80 -25.43 16.19 -2.69
CA SER A 80 -25.10 16.39 -1.29
C SER A 80 -24.18 15.29 -0.80
N THR A 81 -23.31 15.61 0.18
CA THR A 81 -22.48 14.60 0.87
C THR A 81 -23.30 13.53 1.59
N SER A 82 -24.59 13.80 1.91
CA SER A 82 -25.51 12.83 2.52
C SER A 82 -25.86 11.63 1.61
N GLU A 83 -25.59 11.72 0.30
CA GLU A 83 -25.73 10.59 -0.60
C GLU A 83 -24.64 9.52 -0.38
N ILE A 84 -23.50 9.90 0.21
CA ILE A 84 -22.40 8.99 0.56
C ILE A 84 -22.79 8.24 1.83
N LYS A 85 -22.86 6.91 1.74
CA LYS A 85 -23.27 6.05 2.86
C LYS A 85 -22.09 5.46 3.61
N ALA A 86 -20.93 5.38 2.97
CA ALA A 86 -19.69 4.94 3.60
C ALA A 86 -18.49 5.59 2.95
N VAL A 87 -17.42 5.76 3.73
CA VAL A 87 -16.08 6.11 3.26
C VAL A 87 -15.13 5.01 3.68
N GLY A 88 -14.48 4.36 2.71
CA GLY A 88 -13.46 3.36 2.93
C GLY A 88 -12.07 4.00 2.92
N HIS A 89 -11.30 3.79 3.98
CA HIS A 89 -9.93 4.28 4.14
C HIS A 89 -8.94 3.15 4.08
N ARG A 90 -7.96 3.24 3.19
CA ARG A 90 -6.79 2.38 3.30
C ARG A 90 -5.94 2.83 4.48
N VAL A 91 -5.56 1.88 5.35
CA VAL A 91 -4.62 2.06 6.45
C VAL A 91 -3.49 1.05 6.28
N VAL A 92 -2.24 1.51 6.26
CA VAL A 92 -1.11 0.61 5.96
C VAL A 92 -0.91 -0.41 7.07
N HIS A 93 -0.95 -0.01 8.34
CA HIS A 93 -0.64 -0.91 9.44
C HIS A 93 -1.80 -1.05 10.42
N GLY A 94 -2.31 -2.29 10.54
CA GLY A 94 -3.37 -2.65 11.51
C GLY A 94 -2.85 -3.43 12.72
N GLY A 95 -1.53 -3.58 12.87
CA GLY A 95 -0.94 -4.37 13.94
C GLY A 95 -1.35 -5.83 13.89
N SER A 96 -1.38 -6.45 15.03
CA SER A 96 -1.97 -7.78 15.25
C SER A 96 -3.44 -7.70 15.69
N THR A 97 -3.97 -6.50 15.86
CA THR A 97 -5.33 -6.24 16.37
C THR A 97 -6.38 -6.40 15.29
N PHE A 98 -6.08 -5.92 14.07
CA PHE A 98 -7.07 -5.92 12.98
C PHE A 98 -6.78 -7.02 11.96
N SER A 99 -7.64 -8.04 11.94
CA SER A 99 -7.63 -9.14 10.96
C SER A 99 -8.67 -8.96 9.83
N ASN A 100 -9.49 -7.92 9.91
CA ASN A 100 -10.54 -7.58 8.95
C ASN A 100 -10.71 -6.06 8.84
N THR A 101 -11.61 -5.62 7.95
CA THR A 101 -12.08 -4.25 7.93
C THR A 101 -12.74 -3.89 9.26
N ALA A 102 -12.59 -2.65 9.71
CA ALA A 102 -13.17 -2.16 10.96
C ALA A 102 -13.98 -0.87 10.72
N LEU A 103 -15.14 -0.77 11.38
CA LEU A 103 -15.84 0.51 11.53
C LEU A 103 -14.96 1.42 12.39
N ILE A 104 -14.71 2.62 11.92
CA ILE A 104 -13.84 3.56 12.64
C ILE A 104 -14.63 4.14 13.83
N THR A 105 -14.18 3.81 15.02
CA THR A 105 -14.61 4.34 16.31
C THR A 105 -13.48 5.15 16.94
N PRO A 106 -13.69 5.87 18.05
CA PRO A 106 -12.61 6.50 18.80
C PRO A 106 -11.50 5.52 19.20
N GLU A 107 -11.85 4.28 19.59
CA GLU A 107 -10.91 3.23 19.97
C GLU A 107 -10.06 2.77 18.77
N VAL A 108 -10.67 2.62 17.59
CA VAL A 108 -9.97 2.27 16.34
C VAL A 108 -8.99 3.38 15.95
N LYS A 109 -9.38 4.66 16.09
CA LYS A 109 -8.47 5.79 15.84
C LYS A 109 -7.29 5.82 16.80
N GLU A 110 -7.51 5.54 18.08
CA GLU A 110 -6.43 5.47 19.07
C GLU A 110 -5.48 4.30 18.78
N GLU A 111 -6.01 3.14 18.38
CA GLU A 111 -5.16 2.00 17.99
C GLU A 111 -4.33 2.31 16.73
N ILE A 112 -4.91 2.97 15.70
CA ILE A 112 -4.17 3.43 14.52
C ILE A 112 -3.05 4.40 14.93
N LYS A 113 -3.31 5.26 15.90
CA LYS A 113 -2.33 6.21 16.44
C LYS A 113 -1.21 5.50 17.20
N ASN A 114 -1.53 4.50 18.03
CA ASN A 114 -0.55 3.70 18.76
C ASN A 114 0.38 2.92 17.81
N LEU A 115 -0.11 2.55 16.63
CA LEU A 115 0.69 1.89 15.59
C LEU A 115 1.58 2.87 14.79
N CYS A 116 1.51 4.18 15.07
CA CYS A 116 2.41 5.15 14.41
C CYS A 116 3.88 4.90 14.76
N ASP A 117 4.21 4.36 15.93
CA ASP A 117 5.58 4.02 16.30
C ASP A 117 6.22 3.00 15.36
N ILE A 118 5.41 2.11 14.79
CA ILE A 118 5.85 1.09 13.80
C ILE A 118 5.74 1.62 12.36
N ALA A 119 4.76 2.48 12.08
CA ALA A 119 4.44 2.96 10.74
C ALA A 119 4.26 4.49 10.69
N LEU A 120 5.18 5.24 11.33
CA LEU A 120 5.09 6.69 11.53
C LEU A 120 4.78 7.47 10.26
N LEU A 121 5.46 7.15 9.16
CA LEU A 121 5.30 7.88 7.88
C LEU A 121 3.96 7.62 7.18
N HIS A 122 3.22 6.60 7.59
CA HIS A 122 1.99 6.17 6.92
C HIS A 122 0.75 6.35 7.79
N ASN A 123 0.71 5.76 8.99
CA ASN A 123 -0.50 5.73 9.80
C ASN A 123 -0.95 7.11 10.26
N LEU A 124 -0.02 8.03 10.56
CA LEU A 124 -0.35 9.40 10.94
C LEU A 124 -1.11 10.13 9.83
N VAL A 125 -0.64 10.00 8.59
CA VAL A 125 -1.28 10.63 7.42
C VAL A 125 -2.67 10.02 7.17
N HIS A 126 -2.79 8.69 7.33
CA HIS A 126 -4.08 8.02 7.21
C HIS A 126 -5.07 8.48 8.27
N LEU A 127 -4.63 8.61 9.52
CA LEU A 127 -5.46 9.11 10.62
C LEU A 127 -5.94 10.55 10.36
N GLN A 128 -5.07 11.42 9.86
CA GLN A 128 -5.46 12.78 9.45
C GLN A 128 -6.50 12.74 8.32
N GLY A 129 -6.31 11.90 7.30
CA GLY A 129 -7.27 11.71 6.23
C GLY A 129 -8.65 11.23 6.72
N ILE A 130 -8.67 10.31 7.69
CA ILE A 130 -9.88 9.82 8.34
C ILE A 130 -10.62 10.96 9.05
N ILE A 131 -9.91 11.73 9.88
CA ILE A 131 -10.51 12.85 10.65
C ILE A 131 -11.14 13.88 9.71
N VAL A 132 -10.45 14.23 8.65
CA VAL A 132 -10.97 15.19 7.66
C VAL A 132 -12.17 14.62 6.91
N ALA A 133 -12.15 13.33 6.55
CA ALA A 133 -13.28 12.71 5.88
C ALA A 133 -14.53 12.59 6.79
N GLU A 134 -14.33 12.38 8.11
CA GLU A 134 -15.42 12.43 9.11
C GLU A 134 -16.09 13.82 9.15
N GLU A 135 -15.30 14.91 9.05
CA GLU A 135 -15.85 16.28 8.99
C GLU A 135 -16.65 16.52 7.71
N ILE A 136 -16.15 16.06 6.56
CA ILE A 136 -16.77 16.30 5.25
C ILE A 136 -18.00 15.42 5.01
N PHE A 137 -17.91 14.15 5.35
CA PHE A 137 -18.94 13.13 5.13
C PHE A 137 -19.52 12.66 6.47
N ALA A 138 -20.04 13.60 7.25
CA ALA A 138 -20.44 13.38 8.65
C ALA A 138 -21.53 12.31 8.83
N GLU A 139 -22.41 12.10 7.82
CA GLU A 139 -23.46 11.08 7.85
C GLU A 139 -22.97 9.70 7.37
N ALA A 140 -21.79 9.62 6.78
CA ALA A 140 -21.25 8.40 6.22
C ALA A 140 -20.51 7.55 7.26
N LYS A 141 -20.71 6.24 7.22
CA LYS A 141 -19.91 5.32 8.03
C LYS A 141 -18.47 5.31 7.55
N GLN A 142 -17.53 5.55 8.45
CA GLN A 142 -16.10 5.51 8.15
C GLN A 142 -15.57 4.11 8.40
N ILE A 143 -14.83 3.53 7.45
CA ILE A 143 -14.38 2.13 7.49
C ILE A 143 -12.89 2.08 7.19
N ALA A 144 -12.10 1.49 8.08
CA ALA A 144 -10.68 1.21 7.87
C ALA A 144 -10.47 -0.14 7.20
N VAL A 145 -9.61 -0.16 6.17
CA VAL A 145 -9.15 -1.37 5.47
C VAL A 145 -7.64 -1.45 5.62
N PHE A 146 -7.17 -2.46 6.35
CA PHE A 146 -5.77 -2.58 6.74
C PHE A 146 -4.99 -3.46 5.75
N ASP A 147 -3.84 -2.97 5.28
CA ASP A 147 -2.97 -3.73 4.37
C ASP A 147 -2.39 -5.00 5.03
N THR A 148 -2.27 -5.00 6.36
CA THR A 148 -1.76 -6.15 7.13
C THR A 148 -2.83 -7.20 7.46
N ALA A 149 -4.11 -6.88 7.31
CA ALA A 149 -5.21 -7.72 7.81
C ALA A 149 -5.25 -9.12 7.16
N PHE A 150 -5.06 -9.23 5.85
CA PHE A 150 -5.05 -10.52 5.14
C PHE A 150 -3.95 -11.46 5.64
N HIS A 151 -2.83 -10.91 6.07
CA HIS A 151 -1.66 -11.66 6.53
C HIS A 151 -1.75 -12.11 7.99
N GLN A 152 -2.80 -11.75 8.72
CA GLN A 152 -2.98 -12.18 10.12
C GLN A 152 -3.25 -13.68 10.25
N THR A 153 -3.53 -14.38 9.15
CA THR A 153 -3.66 -15.85 9.11
C THR A 153 -2.33 -16.60 9.03
N MET A 154 -1.20 -15.90 8.89
CA MET A 154 0.13 -16.52 8.91
C MET A 154 0.35 -17.26 10.24
N PRO A 155 0.87 -18.51 10.22
CA PRO A 155 1.21 -19.24 11.42
C PRO A 155 2.46 -18.64 12.10
N GLU A 156 2.62 -18.90 13.41
CA GLU A 156 3.74 -18.35 14.19
C GLU A 156 5.12 -18.70 13.59
N ILE A 157 5.25 -19.88 13.04
CA ILE A 157 6.47 -20.33 12.35
C ILE A 157 6.87 -19.46 11.16
N ALA A 158 5.90 -18.78 10.51
CA ALA A 158 6.15 -17.91 9.37
C ALA A 158 6.38 -16.45 9.77
N TYR A 159 5.67 -15.96 10.80
CA TYR A 159 5.75 -14.55 11.17
C TYR A 159 6.80 -14.22 12.24
N LYS A 160 7.27 -15.19 13.01
CA LYS A 160 8.20 -14.95 14.12
C LYS A 160 9.64 -14.87 13.63
N TYR A 161 10.34 -13.82 14.00
CA TYR A 161 11.76 -13.70 13.77
C TYR A 161 12.56 -14.53 14.79
N ALA A 162 13.70 -15.06 14.35
CA ALA A 162 14.64 -15.84 15.19
C ALA A 162 15.50 -14.90 16.08
N ILE A 163 14.81 -14.08 16.90
CA ILE A 163 15.39 -13.18 17.90
C ILE A 163 14.76 -13.47 19.26
N PRO A 164 15.28 -12.94 20.37
CA PRO A 164 14.73 -13.21 21.72
C PRO A 164 13.22 -12.97 21.79
N SER A 165 12.50 -13.96 22.34
CA SER A 165 11.01 -14.01 22.26
C SER A 165 10.29 -12.86 22.97
N HIS A 166 10.96 -12.12 23.87
CA HIS A 166 10.39 -10.96 24.52
C HIS A 166 10.07 -9.84 23.51
N PHE A 167 10.87 -9.68 22.45
CA PHE A 167 10.57 -8.67 21.40
C PHE A 167 9.23 -8.91 20.69
N LEU A 168 8.84 -10.18 20.49
CA LEU A 168 7.50 -10.48 19.98
C LEU A 168 6.41 -10.15 21.01
N LYS A 169 6.63 -10.52 22.28
CA LYS A 169 5.61 -10.39 23.34
C LYS A 169 5.38 -8.93 23.74
N GLU A 170 6.45 -8.20 23.95
CA GLU A 170 6.42 -6.85 24.51
C GLU A 170 6.34 -5.78 23.42
N ASN A 171 7.14 -5.90 22.36
CA ASN A 171 7.29 -4.91 21.30
C ASN A 171 6.53 -5.24 20.01
N LYS A 172 5.86 -6.40 19.95
CA LYS A 172 5.11 -6.89 18.78
C LYS A 172 5.98 -6.97 17.50
N ILE A 173 7.29 -7.22 17.65
CA ILE A 173 8.22 -7.36 16.52
C ILE A 173 8.00 -8.73 15.86
N ARG A 174 7.39 -8.70 14.67
CA ARG A 174 7.06 -9.85 13.82
C ARG A 174 6.95 -9.45 12.36
N ALA A 175 6.90 -10.42 11.46
CA ALA A 175 6.45 -10.15 10.10
C ALA A 175 4.93 -9.90 10.07
N TYR A 176 4.52 -8.78 9.49
CA TYR A 176 3.12 -8.40 9.31
C TYR A 176 2.64 -8.65 7.89
N GLY A 177 3.51 -8.36 6.90
CA GLY A 177 3.12 -8.35 5.50
C GLY A 177 2.28 -7.13 5.13
N PHE A 178 2.30 -6.78 3.86
CA PHE A 178 1.59 -5.60 3.33
C PHE A 178 0.98 -5.92 1.97
N HIS A 179 0.28 -4.95 1.36
CA HIS A 179 -0.52 -5.14 0.16
C HIS A 179 -1.64 -6.20 0.34
N GLY A 180 -2.03 -6.48 1.57
CA GLY A 180 -2.97 -7.56 1.90
C GLY A 180 -4.31 -7.43 1.22
N THR A 181 -4.81 -6.19 1.02
CA THR A 181 -6.03 -5.94 0.26
C THR A 181 -5.92 -6.42 -1.18
N SER A 182 -4.76 -6.18 -1.83
CA SER A 182 -4.49 -6.63 -3.18
C SER A 182 -4.37 -8.16 -3.24
N HIS A 183 -3.56 -8.76 -2.36
CA HIS A 183 -3.37 -10.20 -2.30
C HIS A 183 -4.67 -10.96 -2.01
N LYS A 184 -5.51 -10.45 -1.09
CA LYS A 184 -6.83 -10.99 -0.81
C LYS A 184 -7.71 -10.98 -2.04
N TYR A 185 -7.86 -9.81 -2.68
CA TYR A 185 -8.73 -9.65 -3.85
C TYR A 185 -8.31 -10.56 -5.00
N VAL A 186 -7.01 -10.55 -5.34
CA VAL A 186 -6.49 -11.38 -6.44
C VAL A 186 -6.62 -12.86 -6.14
N SER A 187 -6.34 -13.31 -4.90
CA SER A 187 -6.51 -14.72 -4.53
C SER A 187 -7.97 -15.17 -4.57
N GLU A 188 -8.91 -14.35 -4.06
CA GLU A 188 -10.35 -14.65 -4.14
C GLU A 188 -10.84 -14.77 -5.59
N LYS A 189 -10.39 -13.86 -6.48
CA LYS A 189 -10.72 -13.93 -7.91
C LYS A 189 -10.11 -15.15 -8.59
N ALA A 190 -8.84 -15.47 -8.30
CA ALA A 190 -8.17 -16.65 -8.83
C ALA A 190 -8.86 -17.96 -8.38
N ILE A 191 -9.22 -18.05 -7.09
CA ILE A 191 -9.95 -19.21 -6.54
C ILE A 191 -11.30 -19.37 -7.26
N ALA A 192 -12.07 -18.30 -7.42
CA ALA A 192 -13.35 -18.36 -8.11
C ALA A 192 -13.19 -18.84 -9.56
N TYR A 193 -12.24 -18.27 -10.30
CA TYR A 193 -11.95 -18.64 -11.68
C TYR A 193 -11.51 -20.12 -11.82
N LEU A 194 -10.60 -20.57 -10.93
CA LEU A 194 -10.12 -21.97 -10.97
C LEU A 194 -11.21 -22.96 -10.60
N LYS A 195 -12.12 -22.60 -9.66
CA LYS A 195 -13.31 -23.42 -9.34
C LYS A 195 -14.25 -23.57 -10.55
N GLU A 196 -14.55 -22.47 -11.24
CA GLU A 196 -15.37 -22.50 -12.45
C GLU A 196 -14.74 -23.34 -13.55
N ALA A 197 -13.40 -23.38 -13.62
CA ALA A 197 -12.63 -24.16 -14.59
C ALA A 197 -12.36 -25.61 -14.15
N ASP A 198 -12.89 -26.05 -13.01
CA ASP A 198 -12.64 -27.38 -12.39
C ASP A 198 -11.13 -27.68 -12.23
N LYS A 199 -10.38 -26.70 -11.76
CA LYS A 199 -8.93 -26.80 -11.53
C LYS A 199 -8.58 -26.72 -10.05
N PRO A 200 -7.44 -27.31 -9.62
CA PRO A 200 -6.91 -27.14 -8.26
C PRO A 200 -6.78 -25.67 -7.90
N HIS A 201 -7.27 -25.30 -6.72
CA HIS A 201 -7.36 -23.92 -6.27
C HIS A 201 -6.96 -23.71 -4.80
N GLU A 202 -6.48 -24.74 -4.15
CA GLU A 202 -6.11 -24.73 -2.74
C GLU A 202 -4.83 -23.96 -2.46
N ASN A 203 -3.86 -24.02 -3.39
CA ASN A 203 -2.55 -23.41 -3.27
C ASN A 203 -2.36 -22.39 -4.40
N ILE A 204 -2.20 -21.13 -4.01
CA ILE A 204 -2.04 -20.00 -4.93
C ILE A 204 -0.86 -19.15 -4.46
N ILE A 205 -0.05 -18.69 -5.41
CA ILE A 205 0.91 -17.63 -5.20
C ILE A 205 0.37 -16.37 -5.89
N THR A 206 0.24 -15.30 -5.14
CA THR A 206 -0.14 -13.99 -5.67
C THR A 206 1.05 -13.06 -5.68
N VAL A 207 1.18 -12.26 -6.75
CA VAL A 207 2.26 -11.30 -6.94
C VAL A 207 1.66 -9.92 -7.12
N HIS A 208 2.04 -8.98 -6.29
CA HIS A 208 1.72 -7.56 -6.42
C HIS A 208 2.94 -6.84 -6.97
N LEU A 209 2.83 -6.31 -8.18
CA LEU A 209 3.90 -5.58 -8.88
C LEU A 209 3.46 -4.14 -9.12
N GLY A 210 4.06 -3.22 -8.40
CA GLY A 210 3.93 -1.78 -8.54
C GLY A 210 5.23 -1.12 -8.12
N ASN A 211 5.20 0.15 -7.71
CA ASN A 211 6.36 0.79 -7.09
C ASN A 211 6.78 0.06 -5.79
N GLY A 212 5.82 -0.48 -5.02
CA GLY A 212 6.04 -1.53 -4.04
C GLY A 212 5.76 -2.89 -4.65
N CYS A 213 6.55 -3.92 -4.30
CA CYS A 213 6.38 -5.29 -4.80
C CYS A 213 6.32 -6.28 -3.65
N SER A 214 5.46 -7.30 -3.76
CA SER A 214 5.39 -8.39 -2.78
C SER A 214 4.83 -9.67 -3.39
N ILE A 215 5.19 -10.80 -2.77
CA ILE A 215 4.69 -12.13 -3.12
C ILE A 215 4.04 -12.73 -1.87
N THR A 216 2.90 -13.37 -2.02
CA THR A 216 2.17 -14.04 -0.93
C THR A 216 1.79 -15.45 -1.32
N ALA A 217 2.06 -16.39 -0.44
CA ALA A 217 1.58 -17.77 -0.51
C ALA A 217 0.21 -17.86 0.17
N VAL A 218 -0.77 -18.39 -0.55
CA VAL A 218 -2.16 -18.55 -0.10
C VAL A 218 -2.53 -20.02 -0.14
N LYS A 219 -3.02 -20.55 0.97
CA LYS A 219 -3.52 -21.93 1.08
C LYS A 219 -4.96 -21.90 1.58
N ASN A 220 -5.86 -22.53 0.83
CA ASN A 220 -7.30 -22.53 1.13
C ASN A 220 -7.86 -21.13 1.42
N GLY A 221 -7.46 -20.12 0.65
CA GLY A 221 -7.90 -18.72 0.81
C GLY A 221 -7.27 -17.96 1.97
N LYS A 222 -6.31 -18.54 2.69
CA LYS A 222 -5.60 -17.92 3.83
C LYS A 222 -4.14 -17.66 3.48
N CYS A 223 -3.64 -16.50 3.83
CA CYS A 223 -2.20 -16.22 3.75
C CYS A 223 -1.44 -17.14 4.71
N ILE A 224 -0.43 -17.85 4.20
CA ILE A 224 0.46 -18.70 5.00
C ILE A 224 1.87 -18.14 5.08
N ASP A 225 2.26 -17.27 4.14
CA ASP A 225 3.54 -16.57 4.13
C ASP A 225 3.51 -15.39 3.15
N THR A 226 4.37 -14.39 3.38
CA THR A 226 4.51 -13.23 2.48
C THR A 226 5.95 -12.71 2.47
N SER A 227 6.33 -11.98 1.43
CA SER A 227 7.71 -11.49 1.27
C SER A 227 8.02 -10.23 2.07
N MET A 228 7.05 -9.37 2.37
CA MET A 228 7.25 -8.21 3.23
C MET A 228 7.21 -8.63 4.72
N GLY A 229 8.04 -8.00 5.53
CA GLY A 229 8.24 -8.38 6.92
C GLY A 229 7.59 -7.44 7.93
N PHE A 230 8.39 -6.93 8.87
CA PHE A 230 7.98 -5.99 9.92
C PHE A 230 7.52 -4.65 9.33
N THR A 231 8.21 -4.18 8.30
CA THR A 231 7.87 -3.00 7.50
C THR A 231 7.79 -3.38 6.02
N PRO A 232 7.25 -2.53 5.14
CA PRO A 232 7.15 -2.80 3.72
C PRO A 232 8.47 -2.58 2.95
N ILE A 233 9.64 -2.78 3.59
CA ILE A 233 10.96 -2.64 2.98
C ILE A 233 11.48 -3.98 2.48
N SER A 234 11.40 -5.04 3.31
CA SER A 234 11.94 -6.36 3.00
C SER A 234 11.19 -7.08 1.88
N GLY A 235 11.83 -8.10 1.34
CA GLY A 235 11.29 -8.93 0.26
C GLY A 235 11.93 -8.62 -1.09
N LEU A 236 11.10 -8.34 -2.08
CA LEU A 236 11.54 -8.07 -3.46
C LEU A 236 12.23 -6.71 -3.59
N ILE A 237 13.06 -6.58 -4.63
CA ILE A 237 13.56 -5.27 -5.09
C ILE A 237 12.35 -4.46 -5.58
N MET A 238 12.25 -3.19 -5.18
CA MET A 238 11.12 -2.32 -5.48
C MET A 238 11.59 -1.07 -6.25
N GLY A 239 10.68 -0.20 -6.64
CA GLY A 239 11.06 1.02 -7.37
C GLY A 239 12.09 1.87 -6.63
N THR A 240 11.89 2.09 -5.33
CA THR A 240 12.78 2.93 -4.49
C THR A 240 13.26 2.25 -3.21
N ARG A 241 12.75 1.04 -2.88
CA ARG A 241 13.09 0.29 -1.66
C ARG A 241 14.02 -0.85 -1.98
N SER A 242 14.97 -1.11 -1.08
CA SER A 242 16.04 -2.10 -1.29
C SER A 242 15.55 -3.54 -1.48
N GLY A 243 14.42 -3.91 -0.85
CA GLY A 243 14.12 -5.31 -0.60
C GLY A 243 15.00 -5.87 0.51
N ASP A 244 15.20 -7.20 0.52
CA ASP A 244 16.06 -7.85 1.50
C ASP A 244 17.51 -7.41 1.37
N ILE A 245 18.11 -7.11 2.52
CA ILE A 245 19.52 -6.76 2.66
C ILE A 245 20.07 -7.42 3.92
N ASP A 246 21.33 -7.80 3.93
CA ASP A 246 22.02 -8.29 5.12
C ASP A 246 22.06 -7.15 6.17
N SER A 247 21.58 -7.45 7.38
CA SER A 247 21.54 -6.48 8.47
C SER A 247 22.92 -5.94 8.87
N SER A 248 24.00 -6.70 8.64
CA SER A 248 25.38 -6.26 8.92
C SER A 248 25.82 -5.10 8.02
N VAL A 249 25.22 -4.97 6.84
CA VAL A 249 25.45 -3.80 5.95
C VAL A 249 25.00 -2.51 6.62
N LEU A 250 23.85 -2.53 7.33
CA LEU A 250 23.34 -1.36 8.05
C LEU A 250 24.29 -0.91 9.15
N PHE A 251 24.83 -1.88 9.92
CA PHE A 251 25.79 -1.58 10.97
C PHE A 251 27.12 -1.08 10.39
N TYR A 252 27.56 -1.62 9.24
CA TYR A 252 28.76 -1.12 8.55
C TYR A 252 28.56 0.32 8.08
N MET A 253 27.42 0.64 7.47
CA MET A 253 27.12 2.01 7.02
C MET A 253 27.16 3.01 8.19
N MET A 254 26.55 2.65 9.33
CA MET A 254 26.52 3.52 10.51
C MET A 254 27.86 3.65 11.21
N LYS A 255 28.69 2.58 11.27
CA LYS A 255 29.92 2.56 12.04
C LYS A 255 31.17 2.96 11.25
N ALA A 256 31.21 2.64 9.96
CA ALA A 256 32.38 2.84 9.13
C ALA A 256 32.22 3.94 8.07
N LEU A 257 30.98 4.26 7.70
CA LEU A 257 30.66 5.30 6.71
C LEU A 257 29.97 6.51 7.33
N ASP A 258 29.83 6.56 8.67
CA ASP A 258 29.26 7.66 9.46
C ASP A 258 27.79 8.04 9.09
N TYR A 259 27.03 7.10 8.52
CA TYR A 259 25.60 7.32 8.27
C TYR A 259 24.82 7.32 9.59
N THR A 260 23.91 8.26 9.74
CA THR A 260 22.92 8.24 10.83
C THR A 260 21.83 7.19 10.55
N VAL A 261 21.08 6.81 11.59
CA VAL A 261 19.93 5.90 11.46
C VAL A 261 18.90 6.43 10.45
N ASP A 262 18.63 7.73 10.47
CA ASP A 262 17.65 8.38 9.58
C ASP A 262 18.13 8.39 8.12
N GLU A 263 19.42 8.59 7.89
CA GLU A 263 20.00 8.51 6.54
C GLU A 263 19.94 7.10 5.99
N VAL A 264 20.30 6.08 6.79
CA VAL A 264 20.16 4.67 6.39
C VAL A 264 18.70 4.33 6.10
N SER A 265 17.77 4.76 6.97
CA SER A 265 16.34 4.55 6.77
C SER A 265 15.85 5.19 5.48
N THR A 266 16.26 6.43 5.21
CA THR A 266 15.90 7.16 3.98
C THR A 266 16.47 6.48 2.74
N LEU A 267 17.73 6.08 2.79
CA LEU A 267 18.41 5.40 1.70
C LEU A 267 17.68 4.10 1.32
N LEU A 268 17.35 3.25 2.29
CA LEU A 268 16.71 1.97 2.03
C LEU A 268 15.25 2.10 1.55
N GLN A 269 14.55 3.16 1.94
CA GLN A 269 13.15 3.37 1.61
C GLN A 269 12.91 4.16 0.33
N LYS A 270 13.80 5.14 0.04
CA LYS A 270 13.55 6.16 -1.00
C LYS A 270 14.63 6.26 -2.07
N GLN A 271 15.82 5.72 -1.86
CA GLN A 271 16.99 5.91 -2.71
C GLN A 271 17.63 4.59 -3.17
N SER A 272 17.00 3.47 -2.88
CA SER A 272 17.46 2.12 -3.21
C SER A 272 16.58 1.47 -4.29
N GLY A 273 16.60 0.17 -4.38
CA GLY A 273 15.81 -0.58 -5.35
C GLY A 273 16.23 -0.27 -6.79
N MET A 274 15.26 -0.24 -7.69
CA MET A 274 15.51 0.05 -9.11
C MET A 274 16.13 1.43 -9.29
N LEU A 275 15.65 2.44 -8.54
CA LEU A 275 16.23 3.78 -8.54
C LEU A 275 17.71 3.78 -8.15
N GLY A 276 18.07 3.08 -7.07
CA GLY A 276 19.46 3.02 -6.62
C GLY A 276 20.38 2.26 -7.57
N LEU A 277 19.84 1.29 -8.31
CA LEU A 277 20.61 0.50 -9.28
C LEU A 277 20.77 1.19 -10.63
N THR A 278 19.79 2.00 -11.06
CA THR A 278 19.72 2.49 -12.45
C THR A 278 19.62 4.01 -12.60
N GLY A 279 19.29 4.72 -11.52
CA GLY A 279 18.88 6.13 -11.56
C GLY A 279 17.41 6.35 -11.94
N TYR A 280 16.65 5.30 -12.27
CA TYR A 280 15.25 5.34 -12.65
C TYR A 280 14.38 4.50 -11.70
N SER A 281 13.18 4.96 -11.41
CA SER A 281 12.21 4.21 -10.60
C SER A 281 11.04 3.65 -11.39
N ASP A 282 10.82 4.13 -12.62
CA ASP A 282 9.77 3.65 -13.51
C ASP A 282 10.32 2.52 -14.39
N LEU A 283 9.67 1.35 -14.36
CA LEU A 283 10.09 0.19 -15.14
C LEU A 283 10.09 0.47 -16.63
N ARG A 284 9.20 1.32 -17.13
CA ARG A 284 9.15 1.69 -18.57
C ARG A 284 10.42 2.39 -19.03
N ASP A 285 10.93 3.29 -18.20
CA ASP A 285 12.20 3.99 -18.47
C ASP A 285 13.38 3.00 -18.41
N ILE A 286 13.35 2.08 -17.41
CA ILE A 286 14.40 1.07 -17.22
C ILE A 286 14.43 0.08 -18.40
N GLU A 287 13.26 -0.41 -18.83
CA GLU A 287 13.12 -1.31 -19.98
C GLU A 287 13.63 -0.64 -21.27
N SER A 288 13.21 0.60 -21.54
CA SER A 288 13.68 1.36 -22.72
C SER A 288 15.20 1.54 -22.71
N ASN A 289 15.78 1.96 -21.58
CA ASN A 289 17.23 2.11 -21.47
C ASN A 289 17.98 0.78 -21.58
N ALA A 290 17.40 -0.31 -21.06
CA ALA A 290 18.00 -1.64 -21.19
C ALA A 290 18.03 -2.14 -22.64
N GLU A 291 16.96 -1.87 -23.42
CA GLU A 291 16.90 -2.16 -24.85
C GLU A 291 17.92 -1.34 -25.65
N GLU A 292 18.20 -0.12 -25.23
CA GLU A 292 19.24 0.74 -25.79
C GLU A 292 20.68 0.32 -25.37
N GLY A 293 20.82 -0.72 -24.55
CA GLY A 293 22.11 -1.32 -24.19
C GLY A 293 22.69 -0.83 -22.86
N ASN A 294 21.91 -0.11 -22.04
CA ASN A 294 22.34 0.30 -20.69
C ASN A 294 22.50 -0.94 -19.80
N LYS A 295 23.75 -1.23 -19.39
CA LYS A 295 24.11 -2.43 -18.64
C LYS A 295 23.55 -2.44 -17.22
N ASP A 296 23.44 -1.29 -16.56
CA ASP A 296 22.90 -1.20 -15.20
C ASP A 296 21.40 -1.48 -15.21
N CYS A 297 20.68 -0.99 -16.22
CA CYS A 297 19.25 -1.31 -16.41
C CYS A 297 19.04 -2.80 -16.73
N GLN A 298 19.87 -3.40 -17.60
CA GLN A 298 19.83 -4.84 -17.89
C GLN A 298 20.07 -5.68 -16.65
N LEU A 299 21.10 -5.33 -15.86
CA LEU A 299 21.42 -6.01 -14.61
C LEU A 299 20.28 -5.88 -13.58
N ALA A 300 19.73 -4.68 -13.41
CA ALA A 300 18.63 -4.43 -12.45
C ALA A 300 17.38 -5.24 -12.79
N LEU A 301 17.00 -5.34 -14.06
CA LEU A 301 15.91 -6.20 -14.52
C LEU A 301 16.18 -7.68 -14.22
N ALA A 302 17.40 -8.16 -14.52
CA ALA A 302 17.80 -9.52 -14.22
C ALA A 302 17.79 -9.82 -12.72
N MET A 303 18.28 -8.91 -11.88
CA MET A 303 18.23 -9.04 -10.41
C MET A 303 16.79 -9.09 -9.89
N ASN A 304 15.91 -8.24 -10.42
CA ASN A 304 14.49 -8.22 -10.02
C ASN A 304 13.80 -9.55 -10.36
N ALA A 305 14.02 -10.07 -11.59
CA ALA A 305 13.50 -11.36 -12.01
C ALA A 305 14.04 -12.50 -11.15
N TYR A 306 15.36 -12.56 -10.92
CA TYR A 306 16.00 -13.60 -10.11
C TYR A 306 15.47 -13.63 -8.67
N ARG A 307 15.32 -12.47 -8.02
CA ARG A 307 14.79 -12.39 -6.66
C ARG A 307 13.31 -12.79 -6.59
N SER A 308 12.52 -12.48 -7.59
CA SER A 308 11.12 -12.89 -7.65
C SER A 308 10.97 -14.41 -7.80
N GLU A 309 11.80 -15.05 -8.60
CA GLU A 309 11.84 -16.51 -8.79
C GLU A 309 12.31 -17.23 -7.52
N GLU A 310 13.37 -16.75 -6.87
CA GLU A 310 13.84 -17.31 -5.60
C GLU A 310 12.72 -17.33 -4.55
N ARG A 311 11.99 -16.20 -4.41
CA ARG A 311 10.89 -16.11 -3.47
C ARG A 311 9.71 -16.98 -3.84
N ARG A 312 9.41 -17.13 -5.12
CA ARG A 312 8.35 -18.03 -5.61
C ARG A 312 8.70 -19.50 -5.28
N VAL A 313 9.89 -19.94 -5.63
CA VAL A 313 10.34 -21.31 -5.38
C VAL A 313 10.41 -21.60 -3.88
N GLY A 314 10.93 -20.69 -3.06
CA GLY A 314 10.95 -20.83 -1.60
C GLY A 314 9.55 -21.04 -1.00
N LYS A 315 8.53 -20.34 -1.52
CA LYS A 315 7.15 -20.51 -1.06
C LYS A 315 6.50 -21.80 -1.56
N GLU A 316 6.89 -22.31 -2.70
CA GLU A 316 6.43 -23.63 -3.20
C GLU A 316 6.99 -24.79 -2.34
N CYS A 317 8.20 -24.67 -1.79
CA CYS A 317 8.81 -25.68 -0.92
C CYS A 317 8.17 -25.77 0.48
N GLN A 318 7.30 -24.87 0.85
CA GLN A 318 6.58 -24.86 2.14
C GLN A 318 5.28 -25.68 2.12
N ARG A 319 5.11 -26.58 1.15
CA ARG A 319 3.96 -27.46 1.01
C ARG A 319 3.94 -28.62 2.01
#